data_5fe975d1e76cc0594781121de87be095
#
_entry.id   5fe975d1e76cc0594781121de87be095
#
_cell.length_a   1.000
_cell.length_b   1.000
_cell.length_c   1.000
_cell.angle_alpha   90.00
_cell.angle_beta   90.00
_cell.angle_gamma   90.00
#
_symmetry.space_group_name_H-M   'P 1'
#
loop_
_entity.id
_entity.type
_entity.pdbx_description
1 polymer ?
#
loop_
_entity_poly.entity_id
_entity_poly.type
_entity_poly.pdbx_seq_one_letter_code
_entity_poly.pdbx_strand_id
1 'polypeptide(L)'
;MKNIIGSTWIKKSIKLILSSILFLQNVSAQENMLCQGHYWTEDQANLVMKEFAENWHDQPSWETRAETIRLGIIEGLQISKMSDIEGNFNPLISEPVKINGYMETNGYIVENIAIESFPGFYITGNLYRPTTKQDNYPAILSPHGHWFDRRFSEEVQIRCASLARMGAIVFAYDMIGYGESLQVNHDISIALLLQTWNSKRVLDYLLSRPDVDPERIGMTGASGGATQTFVYTAIDDRIKVAVPAVQVSAHFFGGCSCESGMPIHKSKDHQTNNVEIAALFAPKPMLLISNGADYTRNTPQIEYPYIQKVYALYDAEHKVENEHFPDQKHDFGYDKRVVAYNFFGHHLDLNVNRMPYNNGFKEDFIILGYRNDLSIFNVNNPIPENALQGDDEVIAFLKSNYGIYYDIE
;
A
#
# COMPACT_ATOMS: atom_id res chain seq x y z
N MET A 1 45.02 -37.09 50.16
CA MET A 1 43.65 -37.30 49.67
C MET A 1 42.79 -36.14 50.11
N LYS A 2 42.62 -35.14 49.30
CA LYS A 2 41.67 -34.02 49.51
C LYS A 2 41.13 -33.56 48.17
N ASN A 3 39.80 -33.67 48.02
CA ASN A 3 38.88 -32.87 47.25
C ASN A 3 39.14 -32.60 45.75
N ILE A 4 38.55 -33.47 44.91
CA ILE A 4 38.12 -33.16 43.55
C ILE A 4 36.68 -33.65 43.44
N ILE A 5 35.70 -32.94 43.98
CA ILE A 5 34.27 -33.08 43.69
C ILE A 5 33.62 -31.71 43.94
N GLY A 6 33.73 -30.79 43.02
CA GLY A 6 33.10 -29.45 43.18
C GLY A 6 32.95 -28.60 41.94
N SER A 7 33.65 -28.93 40.83
CA SER A 7 33.72 -28.01 39.69
C SER A 7 32.86 -28.40 38.48
N THR A 8 32.34 -29.61 38.43
CA THR A 8 31.61 -30.14 37.26
C THR A 8 30.09 -29.83 37.30
N TRP A 9 29.52 -29.71 38.47
CA TRP A 9 28.10 -29.40 38.64
C TRP A 9 27.77 -27.92 38.39
N ILE A 10 28.63 -27.02 38.85
CA ILE A 10 28.42 -25.57 38.64
C ILE A 10 28.56 -25.20 37.17
N LYS A 11 29.45 -25.82 36.40
CA LYS A 11 29.62 -25.56 34.97
C LYS A 11 28.45 -26.08 34.12
N LYS A 12 27.77 -27.17 34.52
CA LYS A 12 26.58 -27.68 33.81
C LYS A 12 25.34 -26.82 34.07
N SER A 13 25.17 -26.33 35.32
CA SER A 13 24.04 -25.46 35.67
C SER A 13 24.13 -24.08 34.98
N ILE A 14 25.33 -23.51 34.89
CA ILE A 14 25.54 -22.24 34.18
C ILE A 14 25.29 -22.37 32.65
N LYS A 15 25.69 -23.50 32.04
CA LYS A 15 25.39 -23.73 30.60
C LYS A 15 23.90 -23.91 30.33
N LEU A 16 23.13 -24.55 31.22
CA LEU A 16 21.68 -24.67 31.05
C LEU A 16 20.95 -23.32 31.24
N ILE A 17 21.40 -22.51 32.21
CA ILE A 17 20.79 -21.18 32.43
C ILE A 17 21.12 -20.22 31.30
N LEU A 18 22.35 -20.24 30.76
CA LEU A 18 22.69 -19.42 29.59
C LEU A 18 21.97 -19.85 28.32
N SER A 19 21.73 -21.16 28.13
CA SER A 19 20.96 -21.68 26.99
C SER A 19 19.48 -21.30 27.08
N SER A 20 18.88 -21.31 28.29
CA SER A 20 17.49 -20.89 28.49
C SER A 20 17.31 -19.37 28.39
N ILE A 21 18.29 -18.56 28.80
CA ILE A 21 18.26 -17.09 28.65
C ILE A 21 18.41 -16.71 27.17
N LEU A 22 19.26 -17.38 26.40
CA LEU A 22 19.39 -17.18 24.95
C LEU A 22 18.14 -17.58 24.18
N PHE A 23 17.44 -18.65 24.63
CA PHE A 23 16.19 -19.07 24.00
C PHE A 23 15.03 -18.10 24.31
N LEU A 24 14.96 -17.58 25.54
CA LEU A 24 13.97 -16.58 25.93
C LEU A 24 14.20 -15.22 25.24
N GLN A 25 15.46 -14.82 25.02
CA GLN A 25 15.76 -13.60 24.26
C GLN A 25 15.40 -13.71 22.79
N ASN A 26 15.59 -14.89 22.18
CA ASN A 26 15.19 -15.11 20.78
C ASN A 26 13.67 -15.17 20.59
N VAL A 27 12.91 -15.73 21.53
CA VAL A 27 11.45 -15.76 21.49
C VAL A 27 10.87 -14.34 21.65
N SER A 28 11.41 -13.55 22.59
CA SER A 28 10.98 -12.16 22.77
C SER A 28 11.32 -11.26 21.55
N ALA A 29 12.51 -11.44 20.96
CA ALA A 29 12.89 -10.70 19.75
C ALA A 29 12.00 -11.06 18.56
N GLN A 30 11.55 -12.32 18.45
CA GLN A 30 10.69 -12.77 17.35
C GLN A 30 9.25 -12.26 17.51
N GLU A 31 8.72 -12.12 18.71
CA GLU A 31 7.39 -11.53 18.93
C GLU A 31 7.35 -10.04 18.59
N ASN A 32 8.38 -9.28 18.92
CA ASN A 32 8.48 -7.86 18.59
C ASN A 32 8.64 -7.61 17.09
N MET A 33 9.23 -8.53 16.34
CA MET A 33 9.42 -8.40 14.88
C MET A 33 8.11 -8.54 14.09
N LEU A 34 7.05 -9.17 14.62
CA LEU A 34 5.78 -9.37 13.90
C LEU A 34 4.98 -8.08 13.66
N CYS A 35 5.36 -6.98 14.25
CA CYS A 35 4.75 -5.68 14.00
C CYS A 35 5.67 -4.68 13.30
N GLN A 36 6.93 -5.04 13.00
CA GLN A 36 7.91 -4.09 12.44
C GLN A 36 8.92 -4.75 11.52
N GLY A 37 8.65 -4.77 10.23
CA GLY A 37 9.58 -5.28 9.22
C GLY A 37 9.36 -6.76 8.86
N HIS A 38 10.41 -7.39 8.42
CA HIS A 38 10.39 -8.82 8.17
C HIS A 38 10.87 -9.57 9.39
N TYR A 39 10.41 -10.80 9.54
CA TYR A 39 10.83 -11.54 10.69
C TYR A 39 10.90 -13.01 10.51
N TRP A 40 10.48 -13.50 9.38
CA TRP A 40 10.66 -14.87 8.99
C TRP A 40 11.82 -15.01 8.01
N THR A 41 12.60 -16.08 8.16
CA THR A 41 13.42 -16.56 7.06
C THR A 41 12.51 -17.10 5.96
N GLU A 42 13.02 -17.23 4.74
CA GLU A 42 12.22 -17.82 3.65
C GLU A 42 11.75 -19.25 3.99
N ASP A 43 12.60 -20.06 4.64
CA ASP A 43 12.23 -21.41 5.08
C ASP A 43 11.10 -21.40 6.13
N GLN A 44 11.16 -20.48 7.09
CA GLN A 44 10.09 -20.29 8.07
C GLN A 44 8.79 -19.84 7.39
N ALA A 45 8.87 -18.86 6.50
CA ALA A 45 7.72 -18.40 5.75
C ALA A 45 7.07 -19.51 4.90
N ASN A 46 7.88 -20.35 4.27
CA ASN A 46 7.41 -21.50 3.51
C ASN A 46 6.68 -22.54 4.38
N LEU A 47 7.11 -22.74 5.63
CA LEU A 47 6.40 -23.60 6.57
C LEU A 47 5.07 -22.97 6.98
N VAL A 48 5.07 -21.70 7.36
CA VAL A 48 3.86 -20.96 7.75
C VAL A 48 2.85 -20.89 6.61
N MET A 49 3.29 -20.72 5.36
CA MET A 49 2.40 -20.75 4.19
C MET A 49 1.69 -22.10 4.02
N LYS A 50 2.35 -23.22 4.36
CA LYS A 50 1.73 -24.54 4.36
C LYS A 50 0.70 -24.66 5.49
N GLU A 51 1.04 -24.22 6.70
CA GLU A 51 0.13 -24.18 7.84
C GLU A 51 -1.11 -23.32 7.56
N PHE A 52 -0.93 -22.17 6.91
CA PHE A 52 -2.06 -21.33 6.51
C PHE A 52 -2.95 -22.03 5.48
N ALA A 53 -2.37 -22.76 4.53
CA ALA A 53 -3.12 -23.52 3.53
C ALA A 53 -3.91 -24.72 4.12
N GLU A 54 -3.61 -25.14 5.34
CA GLU A 54 -4.37 -26.18 6.07
C GLU A 54 -5.62 -25.61 6.77
N ASN A 55 -5.72 -24.27 6.92
CA ASN A 55 -6.86 -23.65 7.59
C ASN A 55 -8.12 -23.58 6.71
N TRP A 56 -8.01 -23.88 5.43
CA TRP A 56 -9.12 -23.83 4.48
C TRP A 56 -8.95 -24.87 3.36
N HIS A 57 -10.07 -25.38 2.82
CA HIS A 57 -10.07 -26.42 1.78
C HIS A 57 -11.19 -26.24 0.75
N ASP A 58 -12.11 -25.32 1.01
CA ASP A 58 -13.22 -24.94 0.13
C ASP A 58 -13.56 -23.46 0.33
N GLN A 59 -14.45 -22.93 -0.50
CA GLN A 59 -14.83 -21.52 -0.46
C GLN A 59 -15.40 -21.12 0.93
N PRO A 60 -16.33 -21.84 1.57
CA PRO A 60 -16.85 -21.45 2.89
C PRO A 60 -15.80 -21.38 3.99
N SER A 61 -14.85 -22.33 4.02
CA SER A 61 -13.76 -22.31 5.00
C SER A 61 -12.75 -21.18 4.73
N TRP A 62 -12.49 -20.86 3.46
CA TRP A 62 -11.71 -19.67 3.10
C TRP A 62 -12.41 -18.38 3.51
N GLU A 63 -13.72 -18.22 3.24
CA GLU A 63 -14.48 -17.03 3.65
C GLU A 63 -14.45 -16.82 5.16
N THR A 64 -14.50 -17.89 5.95
CA THR A 64 -14.33 -17.82 7.42
C THR A 64 -12.92 -17.32 7.78
N ARG A 65 -11.89 -17.85 7.13
CA ARG A 65 -10.50 -17.40 7.30
C ARG A 65 -10.33 -15.94 6.88
N ALA A 66 -10.86 -15.57 5.72
CA ALA A 66 -10.81 -14.23 5.16
C ALA A 66 -11.46 -13.20 6.08
N GLU A 67 -12.62 -13.53 6.67
CA GLU A 67 -13.29 -12.65 7.63
C GLU A 67 -12.45 -12.45 8.90
N THR A 68 -11.84 -13.54 9.42
CA THR A 68 -10.93 -13.44 10.57
C THR A 68 -9.76 -12.48 10.29
N ILE A 69 -9.16 -12.55 9.09
CA ILE A 69 -8.06 -11.66 8.70
C ILE A 69 -8.56 -10.23 8.54
N ARG A 70 -9.70 -10.00 7.88
CA ARG A 70 -10.27 -8.64 7.72
C ARG A 70 -10.56 -7.99 9.06
N LEU A 71 -11.20 -8.72 9.98
CA LEU A 71 -11.45 -8.23 11.34
C LEU A 71 -10.13 -7.91 12.05
N GLY A 72 -9.12 -8.77 11.93
CA GLY A 72 -7.80 -8.51 12.49
C GLY A 72 -7.14 -7.25 11.94
N ILE A 73 -7.29 -6.97 10.64
CA ILE A 73 -6.79 -5.71 10.03
C ILE A 73 -7.58 -4.51 10.58
N ILE A 74 -8.91 -4.57 10.57
CA ILE A 74 -9.79 -3.48 11.02
C ILE A 74 -9.55 -3.15 12.50
N GLU A 75 -9.44 -4.16 13.35
CA GLU A 75 -9.18 -4.01 14.78
C GLU A 75 -7.75 -3.54 15.05
N GLY A 76 -6.76 -4.14 14.36
CA GLY A 76 -5.35 -3.76 14.48
C GLY A 76 -5.10 -2.31 14.09
N LEU A 77 -5.78 -1.81 13.07
CA LEU A 77 -5.76 -0.41 12.66
C LEU A 77 -6.65 0.48 13.54
N GLN A 78 -7.63 -0.05 14.25
CA GLN A 78 -8.70 0.71 14.92
C GLN A 78 -9.49 1.62 13.96
N ILE A 79 -9.48 1.32 12.66
CA ILE A 79 -10.00 2.21 11.61
C ILE A 79 -11.51 2.42 11.69
N SER A 80 -12.26 1.47 12.23
CA SER A 80 -13.71 1.58 12.44
C SER A 80 -14.10 2.73 13.38
N LYS A 81 -13.20 3.15 14.27
CA LYS A 81 -13.42 4.27 15.17
C LYS A 81 -13.49 5.62 14.45
N MET A 82 -13.00 5.68 13.20
CA MET A 82 -13.06 6.86 12.34
C MET A 82 -14.27 6.87 11.39
N SER A 83 -15.18 5.90 11.48
CA SER A 83 -16.32 5.74 10.56
C SER A 83 -17.25 6.95 10.51
N ASP A 84 -17.37 7.71 11.61
CA ASP A 84 -18.25 8.86 11.73
C ASP A 84 -17.68 10.15 11.11
N ILE A 85 -16.46 10.08 10.53
CA ILE A 85 -15.88 11.19 9.79
C ILE A 85 -16.55 11.24 8.41
N GLU A 86 -17.70 11.93 8.34
CA GLU A 86 -18.42 12.12 7.08
C GLU A 86 -17.91 13.36 6.31
N GLY A 87 -17.79 13.22 5.09
CA GLY A 87 -18.13 13.84 3.89
C GLY A 87 -17.54 15.17 3.45
N ASN A 88 -17.20 16.17 4.18
CA ASN A 88 -16.65 17.38 3.56
C ASN A 88 -15.11 17.25 3.42
N PHE A 89 -14.65 17.20 2.16
CA PHE A 89 -13.23 17.09 1.87
C PHE A 89 -12.50 18.44 1.86
N ASN A 90 -13.27 19.55 1.93
CA ASN A 90 -12.72 20.92 1.81
C ASN A 90 -11.60 20.99 0.75
N PRO A 91 -11.84 20.56 -0.49
CA PRO A 91 -10.78 20.39 -1.45
C PRO A 91 -10.17 21.72 -1.84
N LEU A 92 -8.87 21.85 -1.69
CA LEU A 92 -8.07 22.91 -2.28
C LEU A 92 -7.55 22.38 -3.60
N ILE A 93 -7.91 23.02 -4.70
CA ILE A 93 -7.55 22.59 -6.06
C ILE A 93 -6.87 23.76 -6.75
N SER A 94 -5.67 23.49 -7.30
CA SER A 94 -4.97 24.51 -8.12
C SER A 94 -5.62 24.67 -9.48
N GLU A 95 -5.31 25.81 -10.14
CA GLU A 95 -5.39 25.83 -11.59
C GLU A 95 -4.53 24.70 -12.19
N PRO A 96 -4.87 24.19 -13.40
CA PRO A 96 -4.06 23.20 -14.07
C PRO A 96 -2.59 23.58 -14.14
N VAL A 97 -1.72 22.66 -13.78
CA VAL A 97 -0.28 22.87 -13.78
C VAL A 97 0.21 23.13 -15.20
N LYS A 98 0.92 24.24 -15.40
CA LYS A 98 1.44 24.65 -16.70
C LYS A 98 2.96 24.59 -16.70
N ILE A 99 3.51 23.48 -17.17
CA ILE A 99 4.94 23.36 -17.40
C ILE A 99 5.19 23.60 -18.90
N ASN A 100 5.86 24.68 -19.22
CA ASN A 100 6.13 25.11 -20.61
C ASN A 100 4.89 25.17 -21.53
N GLY A 101 3.68 25.28 -20.97
CA GLY A 101 2.43 25.43 -21.71
C GLY A 101 1.87 24.20 -22.40
N TYR A 102 2.37 22.98 -22.14
CA TYR A 102 2.15 21.84 -23.04
C TYR A 102 1.50 20.58 -22.45
N MET A 103 1.12 20.51 -21.17
CA MET A 103 0.53 19.27 -20.65
C MET A 103 -0.77 18.89 -21.36
N GLU A 104 -1.64 19.85 -21.65
CA GLU A 104 -2.91 19.59 -22.32
C GLU A 104 -2.75 18.99 -23.74
N THR A 105 -1.72 19.40 -24.48
CA THR A 105 -1.45 18.88 -25.84
C THR A 105 -1.00 17.42 -25.81
N ASN A 106 -0.53 16.93 -24.66
CA ASN A 106 -0.06 15.56 -24.47
C ASN A 106 -1.17 14.59 -23.99
N GLY A 107 -2.41 15.07 -23.92
CA GLY A 107 -3.58 14.25 -23.64
C GLY A 107 -3.92 14.08 -22.18
N TYR A 108 -3.27 14.84 -21.27
CA TYR A 108 -3.57 14.84 -19.85
C TYR A 108 -3.43 16.25 -19.23
N ILE A 109 -4.04 16.42 -18.06
CA ILE A 109 -4.00 17.63 -17.24
C ILE A 109 -3.59 17.20 -15.83
N VAL A 110 -2.82 18.04 -15.13
CA VAL A 110 -2.45 17.82 -13.72
C VAL A 110 -2.98 18.99 -12.89
N GLU A 111 -3.64 18.66 -11.78
CA GLU A 111 -4.10 19.59 -10.76
C GLU A 111 -3.47 19.22 -9.43
N ASN A 112 -2.94 20.20 -8.70
CA ASN A 112 -2.47 19.97 -7.33
C ASN A 112 -3.66 20.03 -6.40
N ILE A 113 -3.81 19.04 -5.53
CA ILE A 113 -4.96 18.90 -4.66
C ILE A 113 -4.52 18.66 -3.22
N ALA A 114 -5.19 19.33 -2.29
CA ALA A 114 -5.23 18.93 -0.89
C ALA A 114 -6.68 18.68 -0.49
N ILE A 115 -6.94 17.57 0.21
CA ILE A 115 -8.24 17.23 0.78
C ILE A 115 -8.12 17.03 2.27
N GLU A 116 -9.14 17.46 3.03
CA GLU A 116 -9.18 17.24 4.47
C GLU A 116 -9.52 15.79 4.76
N SER A 117 -8.58 15.07 5.36
CA SER A 117 -8.72 13.65 5.73
C SER A 117 -9.64 13.48 6.94
N PHE A 118 -9.37 14.26 7.96
CA PHE A 118 -10.19 14.53 9.14
C PHE A 118 -9.89 15.98 9.57
N PRO A 119 -10.69 16.58 10.47
CA PRO A 119 -10.54 18.00 10.79
C PRO A 119 -9.11 18.42 11.13
N GLY A 120 -8.56 19.31 10.32
CA GLY A 120 -7.20 19.83 10.44
C GLY A 120 -6.09 18.92 9.88
N PHE A 121 -6.38 17.75 9.31
CA PHE A 121 -5.36 16.89 8.72
C PHE A 121 -5.57 16.74 7.20
N TYR A 122 -4.54 17.01 6.41
CA TYR A 122 -4.66 17.17 4.97
C TYR A 122 -3.87 16.11 4.20
N ILE A 123 -4.52 15.50 3.21
CA ILE A 123 -3.89 14.67 2.17
C ILE A 123 -3.53 15.57 1.02
N THR A 124 -2.28 15.55 0.60
CA THR A 124 -1.78 16.31 -0.55
C THR A 124 -1.47 15.37 -1.71
N GLY A 125 -1.64 15.86 -2.94
CA GLY A 125 -1.41 15.03 -4.12
C GLY A 125 -1.55 15.76 -5.44
N ASN A 126 -1.42 14.99 -6.52
CA ASN A 126 -1.63 15.43 -7.89
C ASN A 126 -2.72 14.58 -8.55
N LEU A 127 -3.75 15.23 -9.05
CA LEU A 127 -4.80 14.62 -9.84
C LEU A 127 -4.47 14.74 -11.32
N TYR A 128 -4.20 13.61 -11.94
CA TYR A 128 -4.00 13.49 -13.39
C TYR A 128 -5.33 13.14 -14.03
N ARG A 129 -5.77 13.92 -15.00
CA ARG A 129 -7.02 13.62 -15.73
C ARG A 129 -6.83 13.72 -17.23
N PRO A 130 -7.62 12.93 -18.00
CA PRO A 130 -7.56 13.00 -19.45
C PRO A 130 -8.09 14.34 -19.97
N THR A 131 -7.55 14.80 -21.11
CA THR A 131 -8.13 15.93 -21.87
C THR A 131 -9.32 15.50 -22.71
N THR A 132 -9.44 14.23 -23.02
CA THR A 132 -10.58 13.68 -23.78
C THR A 132 -11.82 13.61 -22.90
N LYS A 133 -12.87 14.27 -23.27
CA LYS A 133 -14.15 14.25 -22.54
C LYS A 133 -14.83 12.88 -22.63
N GLN A 134 -15.29 12.40 -21.48
CA GLN A 134 -16.12 11.20 -21.29
C GLN A 134 -17.19 11.55 -20.26
N ASP A 135 -18.30 10.83 -20.28
CA ASP A 135 -19.36 11.05 -19.29
C ASP A 135 -18.97 10.50 -17.91
N ASN A 136 -18.28 9.34 -17.90
CA ASN A 136 -17.84 8.66 -16.70
C ASN A 136 -16.41 8.13 -16.90
N TYR A 137 -15.49 8.52 -16.03
CA TYR A 137 -14.10 8.10 -16.07
C TYR A 137 -13.83 6.97 -15.08
N PRO A 138 -13.06 5.94 -15.48
CA PRO A 138 -12.37 5.10 -14.49
C PRO A 138 -11.50 5.96 -13.59
N ALA A 139 -11.35 5.56 -12.32
CA ALA A 139 -10.44 6.27 -11.42
C ALA A 139 -9.43 5.30 -10.78
N ILE A 140 -8.20 5.79 -10.56
CA ILE A 140 -7.10 4.99 -10.03
C ILE A 140 -6.43 5.74 -8.86
N LEU A 141 -6.37 5.08 -7.71
CA LEU A 141 -5.55 5.51 -6.58
C LEU A 141 -4.11 5.08 -6.83
N SER A 142 -3.16 6.01 -6.69
CA SER A 142 -1.75 5.76 -6.99
C SER A 142 -0.82 6.23 -5.86
N PRO A 143 -0.81 5.54 -4.70
CA PRO A 143 0.17 5.80 -3.66
C PRO A 143 1.59 5.48 -4.15
N HIS A 144 2.58 6.25 -3.65
CA HIS A 144 3.99 6.07 -4.01
C HIS A 144 4.74 5.17 -3.01
N GLY A 145 5.92 4.68 -3.38
CA GLY A 145 6.84 3.97 -2.50
C GLY A 145 7.84 4.90 -1.78
N HIS A 146 8.83 4.30 -1.09
CA HIS A 146 9.84 5.03 -0.30
C HIS A 146 11.01 5.56 -1.14
N TRP A 147 10.78 5.95 -2.39
CA TRP A 147 11.80 6.56 -3.26
C TRP A 147 12.15 7.99 -2.82
N PHE A 148 13.31 8.46 -3.22
CA PHE A 148 13.83 9.78 -2.81
C PHE A 148 12.85 10.93 -3.11
N ASP A 149 12.33 10.99 -4.35
CA ASP A 149 11.44 12.08 -4.78
C ASP A 149 9.95 11.81 -4.52
N ARG A 150 9.60 10.66 -3.92
CA ARG A 150 8.22 10.30 -3.53
C ARG A 150 7.25 10.40 -4.73
N ARG A 151 6.08 11.07 -4.57
CA ARG A 151 5.15 11.30 -5.69
C ARG A 151 5.70 12.20 -6.79
N PHE A 152 6.72 13.00 -6.51
CA PHE A 152 7.39 13.85 -7.50
C PHE A 152 8.38 13.07 -8.37
N SER A 153 8.64 11.80 -8.09
CA SER A 153 9.55 10.97 -8.87
C SER A 153 9.07 10.82 -10.32
N GLU A 154 10.02 10.70 -11.23
CA GLU A 154 9.76 10.50 -12.64
C GLU A 154 8.82 9.31 -12.88
N GLU A 155 9.07 8.18 -12.22
CA GLU A 155 8.25 6.96 -12.42
C GLU A 155 6.78 7.14 -12.02
N VAL A 156 6.49 7.90 -10.95
CA VAL A 156 5.12 8.18 -10.51
C VAL A 156 4.43 9.11 -11.49
N GLN A 157 5.10 10.19 -11.90
CA GLN A 157 4.56 11.12 -12.87
C GLN A 157 4.28 10.45 -14.21
N ILE A 158 5.21 9.64 -14.71
CA ILE A 158 5.07 8.88 -15.96
C ILE A 158 3.88 7.91 -15.87
N ARG A 159 3.80 7.11 -14.81
CA ARG A 159 2.70 6.16 -14.62
C ARG A 159 1.35 6.86 -14.60
N CYS A 160 1.22 7.92 -13.81
CA CYS A 160 -0.06 8.63 -13.67
C CYS A 160 -0.47 9.35 -14.95
N ALA A 161 0.47 10.01 -15.63
CA ALA A 161 0.21 10.71 -16.89
C ALA A 161 -0.18 9.73 -18.01
N SER A 162 0.48 8.56 -18.09
CA SER A 162 0.15 7.52 -19.06
C SER A 162 -1.27 6.97 -18.86
N LEU A 163 -1.61 6.60 -17.62
CA LEU A 163 -2.95 6.11 -17.29
C LEU A 163 -4.02 7.19 -17.54
N ALA A 164 -3.71 8.47 -17.26
CA ALA A 164 -4.62 9.57 -17.57
C ALA A 164 -4.79 9.75 -19.08
N ARG A 165 -3.73 9.68 -19.88
CA ARG A 165 -3.83 9.70 -21.34
C ARG A 165 -4.66 8.54 -21.87
N MET A 166 -4.59 7.36 -21.27
CA MET A 166 -5.41 6.20 -21.61
C MET A 166 -6.89 6.38 -21.25
N GLY A 167 -7.24 7.34 -20.40
CA GLY A 167 -8.62 7.72 -20.08
C GLY A 167 -9.03 7.60 -18.62
N ALA A 168 -8.12 7.36 -17.69
CA ALA A 168 -8.43 7.32 -16.25
C ALA A 168 -8.22 8.68 -15.57
N ILE A 169 -8.97 8.95 -14.50
CA ILE A 169 -8.60 9.93 -13.48
C ILE A 169 -7.67 9.24 -12.50
N VAL A 170 -6.45 9.76 -12.28
CA VAL A 170 -5.44 9.13 -11.43
C VAL A 170 -5.03 10.08 -10.31
N PHE A 171 -5.17 9.66 -9.07
CA PHE A 171 -4.75 10.46 -7.93
C PHE A 171 -3.49 9.88 -7.29
N ALA A 172 -2.35 10.55 -7.54
CA ALA A 172 -1.10 10.30 -6.84
C ALA A 172 -1.07 11.15 -5.57
N TYR A 173 -1.05 10.53 -4.39
CA TYR A 173 -1.10 11.23 -3.10
C TYR A 173 0.10 10.88 -2.22
N ASP A 174 0.44 11.82 -1.33
CA ASP A 174 1.58 11.69 -0.45
C ASP A 174 1.36 10.63 0.63
N MET A 175 2.39 9.85 0.86
CA MET A 175 2.56 9.00 2.02
C MET A 175 2.80 9.87 3.26
N ILE A 176 2.32 9.44 4.41
CA ILE A 176 2.49 10.11 5.70
C ILE A 176 3.96 10.47 5.95
N GLY A 177 4.22 11.72 6.33
CA GLY A 177 5.56 12.25 6.62
C GLY A 177 6.44 12.50 5.40
N TYR A 178 5.87 12.39 4.18
CA TYR A 178 6.59 12.64 2.93
C TYR A 178 5.85 13.62 2.02
N GLY A 179 6.57 14.09 0.99
CA GLY A 179 6.03 15.04 0.02
C GLY A 179 5.65 16.37 0.68
N GLU A 180 4.37 16.66 0.74
CA GLU A 180 3.78 17.80 1.47
C GLU A 180 2.97 17.34 2.70
N SER A 181 2.84 16.03 2.94
CA SER A 181 2.17 15.44 4.11
C SER A 181 3.09 15.46 5.34
N LEU A 182 3.52 16.65 5.75
CA LEU A 182 4.53 16.89 6.79
C LEU A 182 3.92 17.28 8.14
N GLN A 183 2.63 17.07 8.32
CA GLN A 183 1.94 17.33 9.61
C GLN A 183 2.34 16.34 10.70
N VAL A 184 2.88 15.18 10.31
CA VAL A 184 3.43 14.16 11.21
C VAL A 184 4.73 13.60 10.65
N ASN A 185 5.52 12.95 11.51
CA ASN A 185 6.68 12.18 11.07
C ASN A 185 6.24 10.85 10.44
N HIS A 186 7.08 10.32 9.54
CA HIS A 186 6.78 9.06 8.85
C HIS A 186 6.75 7.84 9.78
N ASP A 187 7.50 7.88 10.86
CA ASP A 187 7.63 6.81 11.86
C ASP A 187 6.65 6.94 13.05
N ILE A 188 5.67 7.85 12.95
CA ILE A 188 4.58 7.94 13.93
C ILE A 188 3.93 6.56 14.14
N SER A 189 3.67 6.18 15.38
CA SER A 189 3.18 4.85 15.76
C SER A 189 1.90 4.40 15.06
N ILE A 190 1.08 5.34 14.63
CA ILE A 190 -0.20 5.12 13.91
C ILE A 190 -0.09 5.36 12.40
N ALA A 191 1.12 5.34 11.83
CA ALA A 191 1.33 5.65 10.41
C ALA A 191 0.50 4.76 9.48
N LEU A 192 0.39 3.46 9.76
CA LEU A 192 -0.38 2.53 8.94
C LEU A 192 -1.89 2.83 8.98
N LEU A 193 -2.44 3.20 10.14
CA LEU A 193 -3.81 3.69 10.24
C LEU A 193 -4.01 4.94 9.38
N LEU A 194 -3.16 5.95 9.55
CA LEU A 194 -3.27 7.23 8.83
C LEU A 194 -3.20 7.02 7.32
N GLN A 195 -2.30 6.17 6.83
CA GLN A 195 -2.18 5.85 5.40
C GLN A 195 -3.41 5.11 4.85
N THR A 196 -3.88 4.11 5.59
CA THR A 196 -5.07 3.34 5.19
C THR A 196 -6.31 4.22 5.20
N TRP A 197 -6.46 5.07 6.22
CA TRP A 197 -7.53 6.06 6.29
C TRP A 197 -7.43 7.09 5.15
N ASN A 198 -6.24 7.60 4.86
CA ASN A 198 -6.04 8.52 3.75
C ASN A 198 -6.42 7.87 2.41
N SER A 199 -6.09 6.60 2.18
CA SER A 199 -6.52 5.86 0.99
C SER A 199 -8.06 5.80 0.89
N LYS A 200 -8.76 5.57 2.01
CA LYS A 200 -10.21 5.62 2.08
C LYS A 200 -10.74 7.02 1.71
N ARG A 201 -10.17 8.08 2.27
CA ARG A 201 -10.61 9.45 1.99
C ARG A 201 -10.35 9.86 0.54
N VAL A 202 -9.24 9.42 -0.06
CA VAL A 202 -8.95 9.61 -1.48
C VAL A 202 -10.02 8.91 -2.34
N LEU A 203 -10.37 7.66 -2.01
CA LEU A 203 -11.44 6.95 -2.70
C LEU A 203 -12.79 7.65 -2.55
N ASP A 204 -13.15 8.06 -1.32
CA ASP A 204 -14.39 8.78 -1.05
C ASP A 204 -14.46 10.09 -1.86
N TYR A 205 -13.35 10.83 -1.94
CA TYR A 205 -13.25 12.03 -2.76
C TYR A 205 -13.44 11.74 -4.26
N LEU A 206 -12.76 10.72 -4.78
CA LEU A 206 -12.93 10.32 -6.19
C LEU A 206 -14.37 9.93 -6.50
N LEU A 207 -15.02 9.17 -5.61
CA LEU A 207 -16.41 8.75 -5.77
C LEU A 207 -17.42 9.88 -5.57
N SER A 208 -17.05 10.97 -4.88
CA SER A 208 -17.89 12.17 -4.77
C SER A 208 -17.93 13.00 -6.05
N ARG A 209 -17.01 12.76 -6.98
CA ARG A 209 -16.94 13.45 -8.25
C ARG A 209 -18.03 12.92 -9.20
N PRO A 210 -18.80 13.78 -9.85
CA PRO A 210 -19.89 13.36 -10.75
C PRO A 210 -19.38 12.74 -12.07
N ASP A 211 -18.07 12.89 -12.38
CA ASP A 211 -17.45 12.40 -13.60
C ASP A 211 -16.70 11.06 -13.40
N VAL A 212 -16.75 10.45 -12.20
CA VAL A 212 -16.11 9.16 -11.90
C VAL A 212 -17.12 8.01 -11.96
N ASP A 213 -16.73 6.92 -12.61
CA ASP A 213 -17.48 5.66 -12.65
C ASP A 213 -17.16 4.80 -11.40
N PRO A 214 -18.11 4.60 -10.48
CA PRO A 214 -17.89 3.83 -9.27
C PRO A 214 -17.62 2.33 -9.52
N GLU A 215 -17.98 1.82 -10.69
CA GLU A 215 -17.73 0.41 -11.05
C GLU A 215 -16.36 0.20 -11.72
N ARG A 216 -15.60 1.27 -11.99
CA ARG A 216 -14.29 1.20 -12.63
C ARG A 216 -13.22 1.89 -11.79
N ILE A 217 -13.02 1.40 -10.59
CA ILE A 217 -12.02 1.92 -9.63
C ILE A 217 -10.83 0.97 -9.53
N GLY A 218 -9.64 1.49 -9.76
CA GLY A 218 -8.38 0.76 -9.61
C GLY A 218 -7.48 1.31 -8.50
N MET A 219 -6.51 0.50 -8.06
CA MET A 219 -5.46 0.94 -7.15
C MET A 219 -4.13 0.32 -7.50
N THR A 220 -3.05 1.11 -7.48
CA THR A 220 -1.69 0.64 -7.75
C THR A 220 -0.64 1.48 -7.05
N GLY A 221 0.36 0.81 -6.53
CA GLY A 221 1.57 1.42 -6.01
C GLY A 221 2.68 0.40 -5.94
N ALA A 222 3.91 0.83 -5.67
CA ALA A 222 5.04 -0.07 -5.53
C ALA A 222 5.68 0.09 -4.14
N SER A 223 6.29 -0.99 -3.60
CA SER A 223 6.88 -0.97 -2.26
C SER A 223 5.84 -0.52 -1.22
N GLY A 224 6.11 0.48 -0.39
CA GLY A 224 5.11 1.04 0.55
C GLY A 224 3.79 1.45 -0.09
N GLY A 225 3.78 1.87 -1.36
CA GLY A 225 2.54 2.10 -2.11
C GLY A 225 1.78 0.81 -2.45
N ALA A 226 2.48 -0.30 -2.63
CA ALA A 226 1.86 -1.60 -2.80
C ALA A 226 1.29 -2.12 -1.48
N THR A 227 1.96 -1.85 -0.33
CA THR A 227 1.40 -2.14 1.00
C THR A 227 0.05 -1.42 1.16
N GLN A 228 -0.02 -0.12 0.85
CA GLN A 228 -1.29 0.60 0.86
C GLN A 228 -2.31 -0.05 -0.08
N THR A 229 -1.87 -0.51 -1.26
CA THR A 229 -2.75 -1.15 -2.25
C THR A 229 -3.37 -2.42 -1.69
N PHE A 230 -2.59 -3.42 -1.27
CA PHE A 230 -3.18 -4.70 -0.85
C PHE A 230 -3.85 -4.64 0.52
N VAL A 231 -3.36 -3.83 1.46
CA VAL A 231 -4.01 -3.66 2.77
C VAL A 231 -5.38 -2.99 2.62
N TYR A 232 -5.44 -1.90 1.84
CA TYR A 232 -6.69 -1.19 1.66
C TYR A 232 -7.72 -1.99 0.85
N THR A 233 -7.30 -2.65 -0.23
CA THR A 233 -8.19 -3.48 -1.05
C THR A 233 -8.71 -4.73 -0.32
N ALA A 234 -8.02 -5.17 0.73
CA ALA A 234 -8.49 -6.27 1.59
C ALA A 234 -9.71 -5.91 2.43
N ILE A 235 -9.93 -4.62 2.73
CA ILE A 235 -10.97 -4.13 3.64
C ILE A 235 -11.99 -3.19 2.97
N ASP A 236 -11.83 -2.86 1.70
CA ASP A 236 -12.76 -1.98 0.96
C ASP A 236 -13.16 -2.58 -0.40
N ASP A 237 -14.42 -2.95 -0.54
CA ASP A 237 -14.95 -3.63 -1.72
C ASP A 237 -15.17 -2.73 -2.93
N ARG A 238 -15.07 -1.43 -2.78
CA ARG A 238 -15.28 -0.46 -3.86
C ARG A 238 -14.14 -0.44 -4.88
N ILE A 239 -12.92 -0.90 -4.50
CA ILE A 239 -11.85 -1.12 -5.47
C ILE A 239 -12.17 -2.36 -6.30
N LYS A 240 -12.05 -2.26 -7.62
CA LYS A 240 -12.42 -3.31 -8.58
C LYS A 240 -11.20 -3.99 -9.21
N VAL A 241 -10.07 -3.29 -9.31
CA VAL A 241 -8.82 -3.79 -9.92
C VAL A 241 -7.62 -3.38 -9.07
N ALA A 242 -6.72 -4.29 -8.77
CA ALA A 242 -5.52 -4.03 -7.95
C ALA A 242 -4.23 -4.44 -8.67
N VAL A 243 -3.19 -3.57 -8.59
CA VAL A 243 -1.86 -3.87 -9.11
C VAL A 243 -0.81 -3.53 -8.04
N PRO A 244 -0.63 -4.36 -7.00
CA PRO A 244 0.45 -4.20 -6.04
C PRO A 244 1.79 -4.62 -6.68
N ALA A 245 2.77 -3.70 -6.71
CA ALA A 245 4.07 -3.93 -7.32
C ALA A 245 5.17 -4.06 -6.26
N VAL A 246 5.96 -5.12 -6.37
CA VAL A 246 7.21 -5.39 -5.64
C VAL A 246 7.11 -5.31 -4.11
N GLN A 247 6.04 -5.88 -3.53
CA GLN A 247 5.84 -5.86 -2.07
C GLN A 247 5.16 -7.10 -1.49
N VAL A 248 4.33 -7.83 -2.25
CA VAL A 248 3.65 -9.01 -1.70
C VAL A 248 4.67 -10.11 -1.49
N SER A 249 4.95 -10.42 -0.22
CA SER A 249 5.96 -11.40 0.18
C SER A 249 5.50 -12.15 1.43
N ALA A 250 5.79 -13.46 1.49
CA ALA A 250 5.47 -14.30 2.63
C ALA A 250 6.38 -14.04 3.83
N HIS A 251 7.61 -13.57 3.60
CA HIS A 251 8.65 -13.44 4.63
C HIS A 251 8.99 -11.99 5.00
N PHE A 252 8.67 -11.01 4.16
CA PHE A 252 8.93 -9.60 4.39
C PHE A 252 7.61 -8.81 4.49
N PHE A 253 7.36 -8.20 5.64
CA PHE A 253 6.07 -7.54 5.92
C PHE A 253 6.10 -6.04 5.70
N GLY A 254 7.27 -5.47 5.60
CA GLY A 254 7.51 -4.04 5.41
C GLY A 254 8.67 -3.53 6.24
N GLY A 255 9.31 -2.45 5.82
CA GLY A 255 10.53 -1.92 6.43
C GLY A 255 10.32 -0.81 7.46
N CYS A 256 9.08 -0.38 7.69
CA CYS A 256 8.77 0.76 8.58
C CYS A 256 7.40 0.60 9.25
N SER A 257 7.11 1.46 10.23
CA SER A 257 5.82 1.52 10.93
C SER A 257 4.65 1.77 10.00
N CYS A 258 4.86 2.46 8.88
CA CYS A 258 3.84 2.72 7.87
C CYS A 258 3.39 1.47 7.09
N GLU A 259 4.12 0.36 7.15
CA GLU A 259 3.82 -0.88 6.44
C GLU A 259 3.41 -2.01 7.40
N SER A 260 4.05 -2.08 8.57
CA SER A 260 3.89 -3.18 9.51
C SER A 260 3.96 -2.76 11.00
N GLY A 261 3.85 -1.47 11.28
CA GLY A 261 3.99 -0.94 12.65
C GLY A 261 2.75 -1.12 13.54
N MET A 262 1.65 -1.64 13.01
CA MET A 262 0.41 -1.89 13.75
C MET A 262 0.03 -3.37 13.65
N PRO A 263 -0.76 -3.94 14.61
CA PRO A 263 -0.96 -5.39 14.73
C PRO A 263 -1.98 -5.95 13.72
N ILE A 264 -1.78 -5.66 12.42
CA ILE A 264 -2.61 -6.20 11.34
C ILE A 264 -2.23 -7.63 10.94
N HIS A 265 -0.98 -8.03 11.20
CA HIS A 265 -0.48 -9.36 10.85
C HIS A 265 -0.66 -10.38 11.96
N LYS A 266 -0.75 -9.94 13.21
CA LYS A 266 -0.94 -10.82 14.37
C LYS A 266 -1.67 -10.10 15.49
N SER A 267 -2.63 -10.76 16.06
CA SER A 267 -3.27 -10.40 17.33
C SER A 267 -3.43 -11.64 18.21
N LYS A 268 -4.21 -11.54 19.26
CA LYS A 268 -4.58 -12.68 20.08
C LYS A 268 -5.34 -13.75 19.28
N ASP A 269 -6.15 -13.31 18.32
CA ASP A 269 -7.16 -14.15 17.66
C ASP A 269 -6.81 -14.49 16.21
N HIS A 270 -5.77 -13.88 15.63
CA HIS A 270 -5.32 -14.16 14.26
C HIS A 270 -3.81 -14.03 14.09
N GLN A 271 -3.30 -14.70 13.08
CA GLN A 271 -1.97 -14.50 12.49
C GLN A 271 -2.08 -14.67 10.98
N THR A 272 -1.46 -13.77 10.23
CA THR A 272 -1.46 -13.73 8.76
C THR A 272 -0.17 -13.15 8.21
N ASN A 273 -0.07 -13.00 6.89
CA ASN A 273 1.02 -12.33 6.20
C ASN A 273 0.51 -11.55 4.98
N ASN A 274 1.40 -10.86 4.28
CA ASN A 274 1.03 -10.05 3.12
C ASN A 274 0.39 -10.87 1.99
N VAL A 275 0.68 -12.18 1.91
CA VAL A 275 0.12 -13.07 0.87
C VAL A 275 -1.36 -13.34 1.12
N GLU A 276 -1.74 -13.68 2.36
CA GLU A 276 -3.14 -13.87 2.69
C GLU A 276 -3.91 -12.55 2.63
N ILE A 277 -3.30 -11.44 3.08
CA ILE A 277 -3.93 -10.11 2.97
C ILE A 277 -4.21 -9.77 1.50
N ALA A 278 -3.27 -9.99 0.59
CA ALA A 278 -3.49 -9.80 -0.85
C ALA A 278 -4.55 -10.76 -1.40
N ALA A 279 -4.60 -12.02 -0.93
CA ALA A 279 -5.58 -13.02 -1.36
C ALA A 279 -7.02 -12.64 -0.99
N LEU A 280 -7.24 -11.77 0.02
CA LEU A 280 -8.58 -11.27 0.39
C LEU A 280 -9.27 -10.50 -0.74
N PHE A 281 -8.52 -10.06 -1.76
CA PHE A 281 -9.08 -9.36 -2.92
C PHE A 281 -9.83 -10.29 -3.89
N ALA A 282 -9.65 -11.61 -3.78
CA ALA A 282 -10.38 -12.57 -4.60
C ALA A 282 -11.90 -12.38 -4.47
N PRO A 283 -12.66 -12.52 -5.57
CA PRO A 283 -12.27 -12.93 -6.93
C PRO A 283 -12.08 -11.75 -7.92
N LYS A 284 -11.70 -10.56 -7.46
CA LYS A 284 -11.51 -9.38 -8.31
C LYS A 284 -10.17 -9.42 -9.04
N PRO A 285 -10.03 -8.80 -10.23
CA PRO A 285 -8.79 -8.81 -10.99
C PRO A 285 -7.59 -8.23 -10.21
N MET A 286 -6.50 -8.98 -10.12
CA MET A 286 -5.25 -8.57 -9.46
C MET A 286 -4.03 -8.99 -10.27
N LEU A 287 -3.11 -8.05 -10.49
CA LEU A 287 -1.78 -8.31 -11.06
C LEU A 287 -0.71 -8.12 -9.99
N LEU A 288 -0.02 -9.19 -9.63
CA LEU A 288 1.19 -9.14 -8.81
C LEU A 288 2.38 -8.85 -9.71
N ILE A 289 3.11 -7.76 -9.45
CA ILE A 289 4.40 -7.48 -10.10
C ILE A 289 5.51 -7.83 -9.13
N SER A 290 6.47 -8.67 -9.55
CA SER A 290 7.55 -9.17 -8.69
C SER A 290 8.92 -9.14 -9.37
N ASN A 291 10.00 -9.14 -8.58
CA ASN A 291 11.37 -9.03 -9.06
C ASN A 291 12.25 -10.16 -8.53
N GLY A 292 13.28 -10.52 -9.28
CA GLY A 292 14.30 -11.46 -8.81
C GLY A 292 15.33 -10.86 -7.85
N ALA A 293 15.51 -9.54 -7.85
CA ALA A 293 16.55 -8.86 -7.04
C ALA A 293 16.03 -8.22 -5.75
N ASP A 294 14.87 -8.63 -5.24
CA ASP A 294 14.33 -8.17 -3.96
C ASP A 294 13.58 -9.30 -3.22
N TYR A 295 12.87 -8.95 -2.13
CA TYR A 295 12.12 -9.90 -1.30
C TYR A 295 10.86 -10.48 -1.98
N THR A 296 10.56 -10.09 -3.22
CA THR A 296 9.48 -10.68 -4.03
C THR A 296 9.98 -11.74 -5.02
N ARG A 297 11.24 -12.16 -4.91
CA ARG A 297 11.85 -13.16 -5.82
C ARG A 297 11.16 -14.52 -5.81
N ASN A 298 10.50 -14.86 -4.72
CA ASN A 298 9.82 -16.15 -4.56
C ASN A 298 8.36 -16.14 -5.06
N THR A 299 7.85 -14.97 -5.47
CA THR A 299 6.44 -14.81 -5.86
C THR A 299 5.96 -15.86 -6.86
N PRO A 300 6.69 -16.19 -7.94
CA PRO A 300 6.23 -17.20 -8.90
C PRO A 300 6.06 -18.61 -8.32
N GLN A 301 6.83 -18.96 -7.29
CA GLN A 301 6.86 -20.32 -6.74
C GLN A 301 6.10 -20.47 -5.43
N ILE A 302 5.91 -19.38 -4.66
CA ILE A 302 5.37 -19.43 -3.30
C ILE A 302 4.09 -18.58 -3.19
N GLU A 303 4.19 -17.28 -3.35
CA GLU A 303 3.11 -16.34 -3.05
C GLU A 303 1.98 -16.44 -4.08
N TYR A 304 2.32 -16.39 -5.36
CA TYR A 304 1.34 -16.44 -6.44
C TYR A 304 0.55 -17.76 -6.47
N PRO A 305 1.18 -18.96 -6.39
CA PRO A 305 0.43 -20.21 -6.33
C PRO A 305 -0.53 -20.33 -5.15
N TYR A 306 -0.20 -19.74 -3.99
CA TYR A 306 -1.12 -19.67 -2.86
C TYR A 306 -2.35 -18.83 -3.18
N ILE A 307 -2.14 -17.61 -3.68
CA ILE A 307 -3.22 -16.69 -4.04
C ILE A 307 -4.08 -17.30 -5.17
N GLN A 308 -3.46 -17.92 -6.17
CA GLN A 308 -4.16 -18.57 -7.27
C GLN A 308 -5.08 -19.69 -6.79
N LYS A 309 -4.67 -20.48 -5.77
CA LYS A 309 -5.54 -21.49 -5.16
C LYS A 309 -6.77 -20.87 -4.49
N VAL A 310 -6.63 -19.70 -3.86
CA VAL A 310 -7.76 -18.95 -3.30
C VAL A 310 -8.70 -18.50 -4.40
N TYR A 311 -8.18 -17.96 -5.49
CA TYR A 311 -8.99 -17.56 -6.64
C TYR A 311 -9.72 -18.74 -7.30
N ALA A 312 -9.10 -19.91 -7.33
CA ALA A 312 -9.73 -21.15 -7.84
C ALA A 312 -10.97 -21.58 -7.04
N LEU A 313 -11.08 -21.22 -5.77
CA LEU A 313 -12.30 -21.47 -4.97
C LEU A 313 -13.53 -20.71 -5.51
N TYR A 314 -13.31 -19.68 -6.31
CA TYR A 314 -14.33 -18.83 -6.93
C TYR A 314 -14.44 -19.05 -8.45
N ASP A 315 -13.81 -20.09 -9.01
CA ASP A 315 -13.66 -20.30 -10.46
C ASP A 315 -13.04 -19.08 -11.19
N ALA A 316 -12.16 -18.37 -10.52
CA ALA A 316 -11.60 -17.08 -10.93
C ALA A 316 -10.06 -17.04 -10.99
N GLU A 317 -9.38 -18.18 -11.07
CA GLU A 317 -7.91 -18.25 -11.14
C GLU A 317 -7.30 -17.47 -12.30
N HIS A 318 -8.07 -17.26 -13.36
CA HIS A 318 -7.69 -16.46 -14.52
C HIS A 318 -7.71 -14.94 -14.28
N LYS A 319 -8.22 -14.50 -13.12
CA LYS A 319 -8.29 -13.08 -12.73
C LYS A 319 -7.12 -12.64 -11.87
N VAL A 320 -6.28 -13.56 -11.42
CA VAL A 320 -5.02 -13.22 -10.75
C VAL A 320 -3.86 -13.59 -11.66
N GLU A 321 -2.96 -12.63 -11.85
CA GLU A 321 -1.78 -12.77 -12.69
C GLU A 321 -0.52 -12.43 -11.90
N ASN A 322 0.62 -12.98 -12.31
CA ASN A 322 1.95 -12.58 -11.83
C ASN A 322 2.89 -12.32 -12.99
N GLU A 323 3.38 -11.08 -13.07
CA GLU A 323 4.48 -10.72 -13.95
C GLU A 323 5.76 -10.61 -13.13
N HIS A 324 6.72 -11.49 -13.43
CA HIS A 324 7.97 -11.59 -12.72
C HIS A 324 9.15 -11.14 -13.57
N PHE A 325 9.97 -10.26 -13.02
CA PHE A 325 11.15 -9.69 -13.67
C PHE A 325 12.44 -10.19 -12.96
N PRO A 326 12.99 -11.35 -13.33
CA PRO A 326 14.04 -12.03 -12.56
C PRO A 326 15.34 -11.23 -12.46
N ASP A 327 15.65 -10.44 -13.49
CA ASP A 327 16.90 -9.67 -13.59
C ASP A 327 16.73 -8.19 -13.22
N GLN A 328 15.52 -7.77 -12.78
CA GLN A 328 15.24 -6.37 -12.44
C GLN A 328 15.28 -6.15 -10.93
N LYS A 329 15.56 -4.90 -10.57
CA LYS A 329 15.65 -4.43 -9.19
C LYS A 329 14.32 -3.89 -8.66
N HIS A 330 14.32 -3.52 -7.40
CA HIS A 330 13.18 -2.95 -6.68
C HIS A 330 12.82 -1.53 -7.17
N ASP A 331 11.97 -1.46 -8.19
CA ASP A 331 11.43 -0.23 -8.77
C ASP A 331 10.07 -0.47 -9.45
N PHE A 332 9.45 0.58 -9.98
CA PHE A 332 8.31 0.47 -10.90
C PHE A 332 8.73 0.97 -12.29
N GLY A 333 9.80 0.37 -12.80
CA GLY A 333 10.43 0.71 -14.07
C GLY A 333 9.52 0.51 -15.29
N TYR A 334 10.03 0.84 -16.47
CA TYR A 334 9.27 0.85 -17.72
C TYR A 334 8.52 -0.47 -18.00
N ASP A 335 9.19 -1.62 -17.95
CA ASP A 335 8.56 -2.90 -18.29
C ASP A 335 7.40 -3.22 -17.34
N LYS A 336 7.56 -2.92 -16.05
CA LYS A 336 6.54 -3.09 -15.02
C LYS A 336 5.34 -2.15 -15.23
N ARG A 337 5.60 -0.90 -15.66
CA ARG A 337 4.52 0.03 -16.03
C ARG A 337 3.75 -0.45 -17.24
N VAL A 338 4.43 -1.00 -18.25
CA VAL A 338 3.79 -1.53 -19.46
C VAL A 338 2.80 -2.65 -19.14
N VAL A 339 3.17 -3.61 -18.28
CA VAL A 339 2.24 -4.68 -17.89
C VAL A 339 1.07 -4.13 -17.08
N ALA A 340 1.31 -3.17 -16.19
CA ALA A 340 0.25 -2.49 -15.45
C ALA A 340 -0.71 -1.72 -16.38
N TYR A 341 -0.21 -1.03 -17.41
CA TYR A 341 -1.04 -0.34 -18.40
C TYR A 341 -1.95 -1.30 -19.16
N ASN A 342 -1.43 -2.44 -19.59
CA ASN A 342 -2.22 -3.45 -20.29
C ASN A 342 -3.28 -4.06 -19.37
N PHE A 343 -2.95 -4.35 -18.13
CA PHE A 343 -3.86 -4.91 -17.14
C PHE A 343 -5.01 -3.94 -16.81
N PHE A 344 -4.70 -2.68 -16.51
CA PHE A 344 -5.72 -1.67 -16.31
C PHE A 344 -6.50 -1.37 -17.60
N GLY A 345 -5.82 -1.41 -18.77
CA GLY A 345 -6.46 -1.28 -20.07
C GLY A 345 -7.57 -2.30 -20.24
N HIS A 346 -7.29 -3.56 -19.93
CA HIS A 346 -8.25 -4.66 -20.05
C HIS A 346 -9.38 -4.58 -19.01
N HIS A 347 -9.03 -4.39 -17.73
CA HIS A 347 -9.99 -4.53 -16.63
C HIS A 347 -10.78 -3.25 -16.27
N LEU A 348 -10.30 -2.07 -16.66
CA LEU A 348 -10.99 -0.79 -16.48
C LEU A 348 -11.46 -0.18 -17.80
N ASP A 349 -11.32 -0.91 -18.92
CA ASP A 349 -11.65 -0.46 -20.28
C ASP A 349 -10.95 0.88 -20.64
N LEU A 350 -9.62 0.94 -20.37
CA LEU A 350 -8.82 2.09 -20.77
C LEU A 350 -8.34 1.92 -22.21
N ASN A 351 -8.28 3.02 -22.95
CA ASN A 351 -7.85 3.00 -24.35
C ASN A 351 -6.31 3.02 -24.47
N VAL A 352 -5.69 1.86 -24.45
CA VAL A 352 -4.22 1.69 -24.59
C VAL A 352 -3.70 2.25 -25.93
N ASN A 353 -4.53 2.34 -26.97
CA ASN A 353 -4.12 2.88 -28.27
C ASN A 353 -3.90 4.40 -28.26
N ARG A 354 -4.27 5.09 -27.18
CA ARG A 354 -3.91 6.51 -26.98
C ARG A 354 -2.43 6.71 -26.61
N MET A 355 -1.76 5.64 -26.17
CA MET A 355 -0.30 5.68 -25.93
C MET A 355 0.43 5.63 -27.27
N PRO A 356 1.44 6.49 -27.49
CA PRO A 356 2.29 6.37 -28.66
C PRO A 356 3.00 5.02 -28.67
N TYR A 357 3.03 4.37 -29.82
CA TYR A 357 3.60 3.03 -29.95
C TYR A 357 4.62 2.97 -31.11
N ASN A 358 5.83 2.50 -30.78
CA ASN A 358 6.86 2.18 -31.77
C ASN A 358 7.77 1.12 -31.16
N ASN A 359 7.54 -0.16 -31.46
CA ASN A 359 8.18 -1.31 -30.80
C ASN A 359 8.07 -1.28 -29.26
N GLY A 360 6.94 -0.86 -28.72
CA GLY A 360 6.61 -0.67 -27.32
C GLY A 360 5.93 0.68 -27.07
N PHE A 361 5.31 0.83 -25.92
CA PHE A 361 4.72 2.12 -25.52
C PHE A 361 5.82 3.18 -25.39
N LYS A 362 5.52 4.40 -25.84
CA LYS A 362 6.41 5.53 -25.68
C LYS A 362 5.90 6.43 -24.58
N GLU A 363 6.76 6.76 -23.64
CA GLU A 363 6.48 7.63 -22.50
C GLU A 363 7.13 9.02 -22.67
N ASP A 364 7.80 9.29 -23.80
CA ASP A 364 8.52 10.52 -24.12
C ASP A 364 7.63 11.75 -24.37
N PHE A 365 6.30 11.56 -24.44
CA PHE A 365 5.33 12.65 -24.49
C PHE A 365 5.11 13.31 -23.13
N ILE A 366 5.59 12.70 -22.03
CA ILE A 366 5.33 13.16 -20.67
C ILE A 366 6.26 14.32 -20.33
N ILE A 367 5.67 15.39 -19.84
CA ILE A 367 6.41 16.54 -19.31
C ILE A 367 6.49 16.40 -17.81
N LEU A 368 7.71 16.25 -17.31
CA LEU A 368 7.96 16.14 -15.87
C LEU A 368 7.88 17.50 -15.20
N GLY A 369 7.08 17.60 -14.14
CA GLY A 369 7.01 18.74 -13.26
C GLY A 369 8.06 18.69 -12.16
N TYR A 370 8.61 19.84 -11.81
CA TYR A 370 9.42 19.96 -10.60
C TYR A 370 8.53 19.99 -9.36
N ARG A 371 9.12 19.73 -8.19
CA ARG A 371 8.41 19.76 -6.92
C ARG A 371 7.57 21.04 -6.75
N ASN A 372 8.12 22.21 -7.06
CA ASN A 372 7.41 23.49 -6.93
C ASN A 372 6.20 23.61 -7.86
N ASP A 373 6.22 22.98 -9.03
CA ASP A 373 5.10 22.99 -9.97
C ASP A 373 3.97 22.07 -9.47
N LEU A 374 4.33 20.99 -8.77
CA LEU A 374 3.43 19.92 -8.34
C LEU A 374 3.02 20.05 -6.87
N SER A 375 3.45 21.09 -6.16
CA SER A 375 3.06 21.35 -4.77
C SER A 375 1.83 22.23 -4.70
N ILE A 376 0.86 21.87 -3.82
CA ILE A 376 -0.32 22.68 -3.54
C ILE A 376 -0.03 23.77 -2.53
N PHE A 377 0.79 23.49 -1.51
CA PHE A 377 1.13 24.45 -0.47
C PHE A 377 2.40 25.22 -0.84
N ASN A 378 2.32 26.54 -0.74
CA ASN A 378 3.42 27.46 -0.99
C ASN A 378 3.15 28.81 -0.31
N VAL A 379 4.03 29.82 -0.51
CA VAL A 379 3.89 31.14 0.13
C VAL A 379 2.60 31.89 -0.24
N ASN A 380 2.00 31.58 -1.40
CA ASN A 380 0.75 32.18 -1.87
C ASN A 380 -0.48 31.33 -1.53
N ASN A 381 -0.28 30.07 -1.19
CA ASN A 381 -1.30 29.12 -0.79
C ASN A 381 -0.76 28.31 0.39
N PRO A 382 -0.68 28.89 1.60
CA PRO A 382 -0.18 28.20 2.79
C PRO A 382 -1.14 27.07 3.22
N ILE A 383 -0.60 26.13 4.01
CA ILE A 383 -1.45 25.17 4.69
C ILE A 383 -2.51 25.90 5.56
N PRO A 384 -3.77 25.43 5.64
CA PRO A 384 -4.79 26.08 6.43
C PRO A 384 -4.39 26.30 7.90
N GLU A 385 -4.84 27.42 8.47
CA GLU A 385 -4.47 27.82 9.85
C GLU A 385 -4.92 26.82 10.93
N ASN A 386 -5.98 26.04 10.65
CA ASN A 386 -6.47 24.99 11.52
C ASN A 386 -5.71 23.65 11.38
N ALA A 387 -4.65 23.61 10.60
CA ALA A 387 -3.90 22.37 10.38
C ALA A 387 -3.18 21.91 11.65
N LEU A 388 -3.43 20.66 12.05
CA LEU A 388 -2.72 20.01 13.15
C LEU A 388 -1.23 19.91 12.85
N GLN A 389 -0.37 20.07 13.85
CA GLN A 389 1.07 20.13 13.69
C GLN A 389 1.81 19.22 14.68
N GLY A 390 2.50 18.23 14.12
CA GLY A 390 3.31 17.29 14.89
C GLY A 390 2.54 16.08 15.41
N ASP A 391 3.28 15.03 15.70
CA ASP A 391 2.76 13.72 16.09
C ASP A 391 1.86 13.81 17.34
N ASP A 392 2.33 14.56 18.37
CA ASP A 392 1.62 14.68 19.63
C ASP A 392 0.22 15.32 19.45
N GLU A 393 0.11 16.34 18.61
CA GLU A 393 -1.17 17.02 18.38
C GLU A 393 -2.15 16.13 17.61
N VAL A 394 -1.65 15.42 16.57
CA VAL A 394 -2.47 14.48 15.79
C VAL A 394 -2.92 13.31 16.65
N ILE A 395 -2.01 12.70 17.44
CA ILE A 395 -2.36 11.61 18.36
C ILE A 395 -3.38 12.09 19.40
N ALA A 396 -3.17 13.26 20.01
CA ALA A 396 -4.09 13.82 21.00
C ALA A 396 -5.48 14.09 20.40
N PHE A 397 -5.54 14.61 19.18
CA PHE A 397 -6.77 14.84 18.44
C PHE A 397 -7.54 13.53 18.20
N LEU A 398 -6.87 12.51 17.66
CA LEU A 398 -7.49 11.22 17.36
C LEU A 398 -7.92 10.49 18.62
N LYS A 399 -7.14 10.56 19.69
CA LYS A 399 -7.49 10.00 21.00
C LYS A 399 -8.73 10.66 21.59
N SER A 400 -8.79 11.98 21.57
CA SER A 400 -9.88 12.75 22.19
C SER A 400 -11.18 12.64 21.43
N ASN A 401 -11.14 12.61 20.09
CA ASN A 401 -12.35 12.65 19.27
C ASN A 401 -12.85 11.26 18.86
N TYR A 402 -11.95 10.29 18.71
CA TYR A 402 -12.28 8.96 18.18
C TYR A 402 -11.86 7.80 19.09
N GLY A 403 -11.25 8.08 20.24
CA GLY A 403 -10.80 7.07 21.18
C GLY A 403 -9.72 6.15 20.58
N ILE A 404 -8.96 6.63 19.57
CA ILE A 404 -7.84 5.91 18.99
C ILE A 404 -6.68 5.99 19.98
N TYR A 405 -6.21 4.83 20.39
CA TYR A 405 -5.15 4.71 21.35
C TYR A 405 -4.24 3.54 20.94
N TYR A 406 -2.97 3.81 20.80
CA TYR A 406 -1.96 2.82 20.51
C TYR A 406 -0.79 3.04 21.45
N ASP A 407 -0.65 2.18 22.46
CA ASP A 407 0.56 2.09 23.27
C ASP A 407 1.52 1.14 22.57
N ILE A 408 2.69 1.63 22.25
CA ILE A 408 3.83 0.79 21.92
C ILE A 408 4.37 0.32 23.28
N GLU A 409 3.90 -0.85 23.77
CA GLU A 409 4.60 -1.55 24.87
C GLU A 409 5.85 -2.27 24.34
#